data_6ed9e0c6b3951b8b95c29e54cb9c15ad
#
_entry.id   6ed9e0c6b3951b8b95c29e54cb9c15ad
#
_cell.length_a   1.000
_cell.length_b   1.000
_cell.length_c   1.000
_cell.angle_alpha   90.00
_cell.angle_beta   90.00
_cell.angle_gamma   90.00
#
_symmetry.space_group_name_H-M   'P 1'
#
loop_
_entity.id
_entity.type
_entity.pdbx_description
1 polymer ?
#
loop_
_entity_poly.entity_id
_entity_poly.type
_entity_poly.pdbx_seq_one_letter_code
_entity_poly.pdbx_strand_id
1 'polypeptide(L)'
;LSQEPATAPPAGAAPVFGLVTPVDWYRMPLQPRDRREASIAALIRRQFAGVDDQPVLRRKAEEQLRDTAEAGVEQGGVVLYLSFLEVGGIPLSASLLVSRLHQRFDALDAVAALAGSGEVGLTKLPAVGRAARLVRREQSKQSRKLGSEFQDTVVEYFVPVPGRDEVLMLTFSTPLEPIADAMVELFDAIAGTLRWQRQDDTGDDETWAND
;
A
#
# COMPACT_ATOMS: atom_id res chain seq x y z
N LEU A 1 20.91 26.75 -17.06
CA LEU A 1 19.48 26.41 -17.08
C LEU A 1 19.02 26.27 -15.64
N SER A 2 18.39 27.35 -15.12
CA SER A 2 17.86 27.41 -13.75
C SER A 2 16.57 26.56 -13.72
N GLN A 3 16.56 25.53 -12.89
CA GLN A 3 15.34 24.79 -12.55
C GLN A 3 14.48 25.70 -11.65
N GLU A 4 13.31 26.08 -12.12
CA GLU A 4 12.28 26.72 -11.32
C GLU A 4 11.88 25.77 -10.17
N PRO A 5 11.77 26.29 -8.94
CA PRO A 5 11.25 25.48 -7.84
C PRO A 5 9.77 25.19 -8.10
N ALA A 6 9.40 23.92 -7.99
CA ALA A 6 8.02 23.47 -8.11
C ALA A 6 7.14 24.28 -7.16
N THR A 7 6.20 25.05 -7.74
CA THR A 7 5.25 25.88 -7.00
C THR A 7 4.41 24.99 -6.08
N ALA A 8 4.41 25.29 -4.78
CA ALA A 8 3.58 24.61 -3.80
C ALA A 8 2.10 24.70 -4.21
N PRO A 9 1.31 23.62 -4.08
CA PRO A 9 -0.12 23.64 -4.39
C PRO A 9 -0.88 24.63 -3.49
N PRO A 10 -1.99 25.22 -3.98
CA PRO A 10 -2.78 26.17 -3.22
C PRO A 10 -3.29 25.54 -1.90
N ALA A 11 -3.30 26.35 -0.84
CA ALA A 11 -3.80 25.94 0.47
C ALA A 11 -5.29 25.57 0.39
N GLY A 12 -5.62 24.28 0.36
CA GLY A 12 -7.02 23.82 0.32
C GLY A 12 -7.19 22.33 0.05
N ALA A 13 -6.62 21.81 -1.01
CA ALA A 13 -6.78 20.41 -1.37
C ALA A 13 -5.55 19.57 -0.97
N ALA A 14 -5.79 18.35 -0.48
CA ALA A 14 -4.69 17.43 -0.19
C ALA A 14 -4.02 17.01 -1.52
N PRO A 15 -2.68 17.07 -1.64
CA PRO A 15 -2.02 16.64 -2.86
C PRO A 15 -2.38 15.18 -3.14
N VAL A 16 -2.67 14.91 -4.41
CA VAL A 16 -2.92 13.54 -4.90
C VAL A 16 -1.57 12.89 -5.15
N PHE A 17 -1.46 11.60 -4.90
CA PHE A 17 -0.26 10.83 -5.20
C PHE A 17 -0.51 9.87 -6.35
N GLY A 18 0.52 9.61 -7.15
CA GLY A 18 0.57 8.52 -8.11
C GLY A 18 1.60 7.49 -7.69
N LEU A 19 1.30 6.23 -7.95
CA LEU A 19 2.17 5.10 -7.67
C LEU A 19 2.03 4.10 -8.82
N VAL A 20 3.15 3.54 -9.28
CA VAL A 20 3.16 2.49 -10.30
C VAL A 20 3.35 1.15 -9.60
N THR A 21 2.39 0.25 -9.79
CA THR A 21 2.45 -1.14 -9.31
C THR A 21 2.49 -2.09 -10.51
N PRO A 22 2.97 -3.34 -10.35
CA PRO A 22 2.83 -4.35 -11.39
C PRO A 22 1.35 -4.56 -11.79
N VAL A 23 1.11 -4.97 -13.04
CA VAL A 23 -0.25 -5.11 -13.60
C VAL A 23 -1.14 -6.10 -12.83
N ASP A 24 -0.51 -7.08 -12.16
CA ASP A 24 -1.22 -8.09 -11.36
C ASP A 24 -1.53 -7.63 -9.93
N TRP A 25 -1.34 -6.34 -9.64
CA TRP A 25 -1.74 -5.75 -8.37
C TRP A 25 -3.11 -5.11 -8.49
N TYR A 26 -4.06 -5.60 -7.70
CA TYR A 26 -5.42 -5.05 -7.65
C TYR A 26 -5.46 -3.83 -6.73
N ARG A 27 -5.87 -2.69 -7.28
CA ARG A 27 -6.05 -1.44 -6.53
C ARG A 27 -7.46 -1.36 -5.97
N MET A 28 -7.58 -1.28 -4.65
CA MET A 28 -8.84 -1.14 -3.92
C MET A 28 -8.90 0.21 -3.20
N PRO A 29 -9.74 1.17 -3.61
CA PRO A 29 -9.98 2.38 -2.82
C PRO A 29 -10.66 2.00 -1.51
N LEU A 30 -10.17 2.51 -0.40
CA LEU A 30 -10.74 2.27 0.93
C LEU A 30 -11.80 3.32 1.31
N GLN A 31 -11.78 4.48 0.64
CA GLN A 31 -12.74 5.56 0.81
C GLN A 31 -13.23 6.06 -0.56
N PRO A 32 -14.50 6.44 -0.68
CA PRO A 32 -15.57 6.26 0.30
C PRO A 32 -16.04 4.80 0.38
N ARG A 33 -16.89 4.48 1.35
CA ARG A 33 -17.33 3.10 1.65
C ARG A 33 -17.98 2.40 0.45
N ASP A 34 -18.82 3.10 -0.29
CA ASP A 34 -19.51 2.56 -1.46
C ASP A 34 -18.53 2.09 -2.56
N ARG A 35 -17.46 2.86 -2.82
CA ARG A 35 -16.38 2.46 -3.75
C ARG A 35 -15.62 1.25 -3.23
N ARG A 36 -15.36 1.19 -1.92
CA ARG A 36 -14.73 0.02 -1.29
C ARG A 36 -15.55 -1.24 -1.49
N GLU A 37 -16.85 -1.21 -1.16
CA GLU A 37 -17.76 -2.35 -1.31
C GLU A 37 -17.89 -2.79 -2.78
N ALA A 38 -18.00 -1.83 -3.70
CA ALA A 38 -18.02 -2.13 -5.14
C ALA A 38 -16.73 -2.82 -5.60
N SER A 39 -15.57 -2.35 -5.11
CA SER A 39 -14.26 -2.93 -5.42
C SER A 39 -14.12 -4.36 -4.87
N ILE A 40 -14.57 -4.61 -3.64
CA ILE A 40 -14.61 -5.95 -3.04
C ILE A 40 -15.46 -6.88 -3.90
N ALA A 41 -16.68 -6.46 -4.25
CA ALA A 41 -17.58 -7.26 -5.07
C ALA A 41 -17.00 -7.55 -6.47
N ALA A 42 -16.29 -6.58 -7.07
CA ALA A 42 -15.64 -6.78 -8.38
C ALA A 42 -14.49 -7.79 -8.28
N LEU A 43 -13.65 -7.69 -7.25
CA LEU A 43 -12.55 -8.63 -7.02
C LEU A 43 -13.05 -10.05 -6.79
N ILE A 44 -14.10 -10.23 -5.96
CA ILE A 44 -14.70 -11.54 -5.71
C ILE A 44 -15.29 -12.12 -6.99
N ARG A 45 -15.98 -11.32 -7.82
CA ARG A 45 -16.48 -11.80 -9.12
C ARG A 45 -15.34 -12.27 -10.02
N ARG A 46 -14.24 -11.52 -10.09
CA ARG A 46 -13.05 -11.86 -10.89
C ARG A 46 -12.42 -13.18 -10.41
N GLN A 47 -12.23 -13.34 -9.09
CA GLN A 47 -11.56 -14.49 -8.50
C GLN A 47 -12.39 -15.79 -8.61
N PHE A 48 -13.71 -15.69 -8.62
CA PHE A 48 -14.62 -16.82 -8.71
C PHE A 48 -15.31 -16.92 -10.09
N ALA A 49 -14.75 -16.28 -11.12
CA ALA A 49 -15.26 -16.42 -12.48
C ALA A 49 -15.12 -17.89 -12.95
N GLY A 50 -16.23 -18.51 -13.33
CA GLY A 50 -16.25 -19.92 -13.76
C GLY A 50 -16.19 -20.95 -12.62
N VAL A 51 -16.30 -20.52 -11.35
CA VAL A 51 -16.35 -21.40 -10.18
C VAL A 51 -17.69 -21.22 -9.49
N ASP A 52 -18.72 -21.94 -9.98
CA ASP A 52 -20.10 -21.73 -9.53
C ASP A 52 -20.51 -22.61 -8.32
N ASP A 53 -19.73 -23.64 -8.00
CA ASP A 53 -20.07 -24.68 -7.01
C ASP A 53 -19.46 -24.48 -5.62
N GLN A 54 -18.84 -23.31 -5.34
CA GLN A 54 -18.17 -23.03 -4.07
C GLN A 54 -18.72 -21.78 -3.32
N PRO A 55 -20.03 -21.73 -3.04
CA PRO A 55 -20.62 -20.52 -2.43
C PRO A 55 -20.10 -20.23 -1.02
N VAL A 56 -19.73 -21.24 -0.26
CA VAL A 56 -19.17 -21.10 1.09
C VAL A 56 -17.78 -20.47 1.03
N LEU A 57 -16.90 -20.94 0.13
CA LEU A 57 -15.57 -20.40 -0.04
C LEU A 57 -15.62 -18.95 -0.52
N ARG A 58 -16.50 -18.66 -1.49
CA ARG A 58 -16.72 -17.30 -2.00
C ARG A 58 -17.13 -16.34 -0.88
N ARG A 59 -18.11 -16.73 -0.03
CA ARG A 59 -18.54 -15.91 1.10
C ARG A 59 -17.42 -15.66 2.08
N LYS A 60 -16.67 -16.70 2.45
CA LYS A 60 -15.53 -16.59 3.37
C LYS A 60 -14.46 -15.67 2.81
N ALA A 61 -14.13 -15.75 1.53
CA ALA A 61 -13.16 -14.86 0.89
C ALA A 61 -13.66 -13.40 0.90
N GLU A 62 -14.95 -13.17 0.65
CA GLU A 62 -15.55 -11.84 0.69
C GLU A 62 -15.52 -11.24 2.12
N GLU A 63 -15.87 -12.01 3.14
CA GLU A 63 -15.80 -11.60 4.54
C GLU A 63 -14.36 -11.25 4.93
N GLN A 64 -13.40 -12.12 4.61
CA GLN A 64 -11.99 -11.89 4.90
C GLN A 64 -11.43 -10.64 4.21
N LEU A 65 -11.83 -10.40 2.97
CA LEU A 65 -11.42 -9.21 2.23
C LEU A 65 -12.02 -7.93 2.82
N ARG A 66 -13.28 -7.99 3.26
CA ARG A 66 -13.97 -6.88 3.96
C ARG A 66 -13.28 -6.57 5.28
N ASP A 67 -12.99 -7.57 6.10
CA ASP A 67 -12.27 -7.40 7.37
C ASP A 67 -10.89 -6.75 7.15
N THR A 68 -10.17 -7.20 6.12
CA THR A 68 -8.86 -6.63 5.76
C THR A 68 -8.99 -5.17 5.34
N ALA A 69 -9.99 -4.84 4.53
CA ALA A 69 -10.22 -3.47 4.08
C ALA A 69 -10.68 -2.55 5.24
N GLU A 70 -11.49 -3.04 6.16
CA GLU A 70 -11.92 -2.30 7.35
C GLU A 70 -10.75 -2.04 8.30
N ALA A 71 -9.91 -3.04 8.55
CA ALA A 71 -8.67 -2.87 9.33
C ALA A 71 -7.73 -1.84 8.68
N GLY A 72 -7.66 -1.80 7.34
CA GLY A 72 -6.91 -0.77 6.61
C GLY A 72 -7.47 0.63 6.86
N VAL A 73 -8.80 0.80 6.84
CA VAL A 73 -9.46 2.09 7.15
C VAL A 73 -9.15 2.56 8.56
N GLU A 74 -9.21 1.66 9.54
CA GLU A 74 -8.87 1.97 10.94
C GLU A 74 -7.44 2.48 11.11
N GLN A 75 -6.53 2.07 10.22
CA GLN A 75 -5.14 2.54 10.18
C GLN A 75 -4.95 3.82 9.35
N GLY A 76 -6.03 4.53 9.01
CA GLY A 76 -5.97 5.72 8.18
C GLY A 76 -5.71 5.43 6.70
N GLY A 77 -5.95 4.21 6.27
CA GLY A 77 -5.77 3.76 4.90
C GLY A 77 -6.70 4.45 3.92
N VAL A 78 -6.16 4.86 2.78
CA VAL A 78 -6.90 5.48 1.68
C VAL A 78 -7.01 4.55 0.46
N VAL A 79 -5.99 3.71 0.27
CA VAL A 79 -5.94 2.70 -0.82
C VAL A 79 -5.23 1.45 -0.30
N LEU A 80 -5.76 0.29 -0.68
CA LEU A 80 -5.13 -1.02 -0.47
C LEU A 80 -4.81 -1.62 -1.85
N TYR A 81 -3.59 -2.11 -2.03
CA TYR A 81 -3.20 -2.91 -3.18
C TYR A 81 -2.94 -4.34 -2.73
N LEU A 82 -3.43 -5.30 -3.52
CA LEU A 82 -3.25 -6.74 -3.28
C LEU A 82 -2.57 -7.37 -4.49
N SER A 83 -1.49 -8.09 -4.27
CA SER A 83 -0.78 -8.83 -5.32
C SER A 83 -1.52 -10.11 -5.68
N PHE A 84 -1.72 -10.30 -6.97
CA PHE A 84 -2.13 -11.57 -7.60
C PHE A 84 -1.06 -12.08 -8.55
N LEU A 85 0.17 -11.58 -8.38
CA LEU A 85 1.32 -12.02 -9.16
C LEU A 85 1.59 -13.50 -8.88
N GLU A 86 1.87 -14.24 -9.92
CA GLU A 86 2.21 -15.65 -9.88
C GLU A 86 3.49 -15.90 -10.67
N VAL A 87 4.42 -16.63 -10.08
CA VAL A 87 5.68 -17.01 -10.74
C VAL A 87 5.82 -18.52 -10.67
N GLY A 88 5.84 -19.17 -11.84
CA GLY A 88 5.96 -20.61 -11.93
C GLY A 88 4.86 -21.39 -11.23
N GLY A 89 3.61 -20.87 -11.20
CA GLY A 89 2.48 -21.49 -10.51
C GLY A 89 2.44 -21.22 -8.99
N ILE A 90 3.35 -20.38 -8.49
CA ILE A 90 3.39 -20.02 -7.05
C ILE A 90 2.88 -18.59 -6.89
N PRO A 91 1.78 -18.37 -6.14
CA PRO A 91 1.27 -17.02 -5.89
C PRO A 91 2.24 -16.23 -5.00
N LEU A 92 2.63 -15.05 -5.45
CA LEU A 92 3.44 -14.11 -4.68
C LEU A 92 2.53 -13.20 -3.86
N SER A 93 2.13 -13.68 -2.70
CA SER A 93 1.27 -12.94 -1.79
C SER A 93 1.98 -11.70 -1.24
N ALA A 94 1.45 -10.53 -1.56
CA ALA A 94 1.92 -9.26 -1.02
C ALA A 94 0.77 -8.26 -0.95
N SER A 95 0.92 -7.26 -0.11
CA SER A 95 -0.01 -6.14 -0.02
C SER A 95 0.73 -4.82 0.16
N LEU A 96 0.07 -3.73 -0.21
CA LEU A 96 0.48 -2.37 0.08
C LEU A 96 -0.72 -1.58 0.59
N LEU A 97 -0.64 -1.13 1.83
CA LEU A 97 -1.57 -0.17 2.38
C LEU A 97 -0.97 1.24 2.26
N VAL A 98 -1.71 2.15 1.65
CA VAL A 98 -1.35 3.57 1.62
C VAL A 98 -2.23 4.30 2.62
N SER A 99 -1.61 4.91 3.63
CA SER A 99 -2.30 5.62 4.71
C SER A 99 -1.90 7.08 4.77
N ARG A 100 -2.80 7.94 5.27
CA ARG A 100 -2.51 9.33 5.62
C ARG A 100 -2.53 9.47 7.13
N LEU A 101 -1.41 9.94 7.67
CA LEU A 101 -1.24 10.18 9.09
C LEU A 101 -1.19 11.68 9.34
N HIS A 102 -2.05 12.17 10.23
CA HIS A 102 -2.06 13.57 10.67
C HIS A 102 -1.01 13.75 11.78
N GLN A 103 0.25 13.64 11.41
CA GLN A 103 1.39 13.78 12.30
C GLN A 103 2.48 14.57 11.60
N ARG A 104 3.17 15.44 12.35
CA ARG A 104 4.40 16.08 11.88
C ARG A 104 5.50 15.05 11.76
N PHE A 105 6.13 15.03 10.62
CA PHE A 105 7.33 14.21 10.41
C PHE A 105 8.56 14.98 10.90
N ASP A 106 8.76 15.00 12.21
CA ASP A 106 9.85 15.79 12.81
C ASP A 106 11.13 15.00 13.06
N ALA A 107 11.35 13.88 12.52
CA ALA A 107 12.67 13.26 12.47
C ALA A 107 12.63 11.73 12.50
N LEU A 108 13.72 11.14 12.05
CA LEU A 108 14.12 9.76 12.25
C LEU A 108 13.88 9.22 13.66
N ASP A 109 14.03 10.09 14.68
CA ASP A 109 13.85 9.69 16.08
C ASP A 109 12.41 9.22 16.37
N ALA A 110 11.41 9.86 15.76
CA ALA A 110 10.03 9.43 15.91
C ALA A 110 9.76 8.08 15.17
N VAL A 111 10.36 7.89 14.00
CA VAL A 111 10.26 6.62 13.27
C VAL A 111 11.08 5.53 13.95
N ALA A 112 12.28 5.87 14.46
CA ALA A 112 13.10 4.95 15.24
C ALA A 112 12.39 4.46 16.51
N ALA A 113 11.64 5.33 17.17
CA ALA A 113 10.82 4.95 18.32
C ALA A 113 9.69 3.95 17.96
N LEU A 114 9.19 3.99 16.72
CA LEU A 114 8.19 3.05 16.20
C LEU A 114 8.80 1.74 15.69
N ALA A 115 10.10 1.73 15.42
CA ALA A 115 10.77 0.60 14.75
C ALA A 115 10.88 -0.66 15.62
N GLY A 116 10.88 -0.53 16.95
CA GLY A 116 11.15 -1.66 17.83
C GLY A 116 12.50 -2.30 17.50
N SER A 117 12.48 -3.53 16.95
CA SER A 117 13.68 -4.27 16.51
C SER A 117 13.96 -4.13 15.00
N GLY A 118 13.28 -3.23 14.30
CA GLY A 118 13.42 -3.05 12.85
C GLY A 118 14.64 -2.20 12.47
N GLU A 119 15.02 -2.31 11.19
CA GLU A 119 16.06 -1.48 10.57
C GLU A 119 15.46 -0.18 10.05
N VAL A 120 15.91 0.96 10.58
CA VAL A 120 15.45 2.30 10.21
C VAL A 120 16.54 3.06 9.49
N GLY A 121 16.19 3.69 8.37
CA GLY A 121 17.09 4.55 7.62
C GLY A 121 16.39 5.72 6.95
N LEU A 122 17.17 6.78 6.65
CA LEU A 122 16.74 7.82 5.71
C LEU A 122 17.01 7.34 4.30
N THR A 123 16.01 7.54 3.44
CA THR A 123 16.14 7.30 2.00
C THR A 123 15.70 8.52 1.20
N LYS A 124 15.98 8.52 -0.10
CA LYS A 124 15.52 9.54 -1.03
C LYS A 124 14.74 8.86 -2.15
N LEU A 125 13.45 9.12 -2.20
CA LEU A 125 12.60 8.70 -3.31
C LEU A 125 12.71 9.73 -4.45
N PRO A 126 12.88 9.28 -5.72
CA PRO A 126 13.29 10.15 -6.83
C PRO A 126 12.43 11.40 -7.02
N ALA A 127 11.10 11.26 -6.98
CA ALA A 127 10.18 12.36 -7.30
C ALA A 127 9.60 13.09 -6.06
N VAL A 128 9.73 12.52 -4.86
CA VAL A 128 9.10 13.08 -3.64
C VAL A 128 10.12 13.52 -2.58
N GLY A 129 11.40 13.18 -2.77
CA GLY A 129 12.48 13.64 -1.92
C GLY A 129 12.74 12.74 -0.70
N ARG A 130 13.00 13.35 0.46
CA ARG A 130 13.40 12.62 1.68
C ARG A 130 12.23 11.83 2.26
N ALA A 131 12.51 10.58 2.65
CA ALA A 131 11.60 9.70 3.35
C ALA A 131 12.35 8.93 4.43
N ALA A 132 11.66 8.47 5.48
CA ALA A 132 12.19 7.43 6.33
C ALA A 132 11.72 6.07 5.80
N ARG A 133 12.58 5.07 5.90
CA ARG A 133 12.33 3.69 5.52
C ARG A 133 12.56 2.79 6.73
N LEU A 134 11.60 1.93 7.02
CA LEU A 134 11.67 0.95 8.09
C LEU A 134 11.45 -0.44 7.50
N VAL A 135 12.33 -1.38 7.83
CA VAL A 135 12.15 -2.81 7.52
C VAL A 135 12.09 -3.58 8.82
N ARG A 136 11.07 -4.42 8.96
CA ARG A 136 10.92 -5.29 10.12
C ARG A 136 10.36 -6.65 9.72
N ARG A 137 10.65 -7.64 10.54
CA ARG A 137 10.02 -8.95 10.48
C ARG A 137 9.15 -9.12 11.71
N GLU A 138 7.88 -9.42 11.51
CA GLU A 138 6.93 -9.59 12.60
C GLU A 138 5.96 -10.72 12.32
N GLN A 139 5.53 -11.38 13.37
CA GLN A 139 4.47 -12.35 13.24
C GLN A 139 3.12 -11.64 13.15
N SER A 140 2.46 -11.73 12.00
CA SER A 140 1.16 -11.10 11.81
C SER A 140 0.08 -11.69 12.72
N LYS A 141 -1.00 -10.93 12.95
CA LYS A 141 -2.16 -11.44 13.69
C LYS A 141 -2.76 -12.68 13.01
N GLN A 142 -2.71 -12.73 11.68
CA GLN A 142 -3.20 -13.85 10.86
C GLN A 142 -2.30 -15.09 11.07
N SER A 143 -0.98 -14.95 10.96
CA SER A 143 -0.02 -16.03 11.18
C SER A 143 -0.15 -16.61 12.58
N ARG A 144 -0.31 -15.75 13.61
CA ARG A 144 -0.57 -16.19 15.00
C ARG A 144 -1.87 -16.98 15.15
N LYS A 145 -2.97 -16.53 14.50
CA LYS A 145 -4.25 -17.24 14.55
C LYS A 145 -4.19 -18.62 13.89
N LEU A 146 -3.34 -18.77 12.87
CA LEU A 146 -3.15 -20.02 12.14
C LEU A 146 -2.09 -20.93 12.78
N GLY A 147 -1.44 -20.51 13.89
CA GLY A 147 -0.35 -21.25 14.51
C GLY A 147 0.91 -21.35 13.63
N SER A 148 1.06 -20.42 12.68
CA SER A 148 2.21 -20.36 11.79
C SER A 148 3.39 -19.69 12.51
N GLU A 149 4.57 -20.30 12.40
CA GLU A 149 5.84 -19.71 12.89
C GLU A 149 6.44 -18.70 11.91
N PHE A 150 5.91 -18.61 10.67
CA PHE A 150 6.41 -17.70 9.66
C PHE A 150 6.18 -16.23 10.03
N GLN A 151 7.19 -15.44 9.75
CA GLN A 151 7.16 -14.00 9.96
C GLN A 151 6.81 -13.28 8.65
N ASP A 152 5.99 -12.26 8.75
CA ASP A 152 5.76 -11.34 7.64
C ASP A 152 6.94 -10.36 7.58
N THR A 153 7.43 -10.12 6.38
CA THR A 153 8.35 -9.02 6.11
C THR A 153 7.53 -7.78 5.82
N VAL A 154 7.74 -6.73 6.59
CA VAL A 154 7.05 -5.44 6.47
C VAL A 154 8.07 -4.36 6.12
N VAL A 155 7.77 -3.57 5.08
CA VAL A 155 8.56 -2.40 4.68
C VAL A 155 7.66 -1.18 4.70
N GLU A 156 8.05 -0.17 5.46
CA GLU A 156 7.29 1.06 5.60
C GLU A 156 8.10 2.26 5.11
N TYR A 157 7.43 3.14 4.36
CA TYR A 157 7.96 4.43 3.96
C TYR A 157 7.09 5.52 4.57
N PHE A 158 7.74 6.49 5.19
CA PHE A 158 7.12 7.68 5.75
C PHE A 158 7.54 8.87 4.91
N VAL A 159 6.62 9.42 4.14
CA VAL A 159 6.87 10.48 3.17
C VAL A 159 6.14 11.75 3.60
N PRO A 160 6.85 12.84 3.92
CA PRO A 160 6.21 14.10 4.25
C PRO A 160 5.34 14.61 3.10
N VAL A 161 4.12 15.04 3.40
CA VAL A 161 3.22 15.63 2.41
C VAL A 161 3.57 17.11 2.22
N PRO A 162 3.84 17.58 0.98
CA PRO A 162 4.24 18.95 0.75
C PRO A 162 3.20 19.96 1.24
N GLY A 163 3.65 20.95 2.02
CA GLY A 163 2.82 22.04 2.52
C GLY A 163 1.78 21.64 3.57
N ARG A 164 1.90 20.45 4.17
CA ARG A 164 0.99 19.95 5.21
C ARG A 164 1.72 19.31 6.37
N ASP A 165 1.09 19.33 7.54
CA ASP A 165 1.53 18.57 8.72
C ASP A 165 0.95 17.14 8.64
N GLU A 166 1.20 16.46 7.51
CA GLU A 166 0.74 15.10 7.22
C GLU A 166 1.89 14.26 6.68
N VAL A 167 1.79 12.96 6.89
CA VAL A 167 2.71 11.94 6.34
C VAL A 167 1.90 10.97 5.51
N LEU A 168 2.34 10.71 4.29
CA LEU A 168 1.90 9.57 3.50
C LEU A 168 2.73 8.36 3.92
N MET A 169 2.08 7.34 4.44
CA MET A 169 2.73 6.08 4.81
C MET A 169 2.42 5.00 3.78
N LEU A 170 3.45 4.35 3.26
CA LEU A 170 3.35 3.17 2.43
C LEU A 170 3.75 1.97 3.28
N THR A 171 2.83 1.06 3.56
CA THR A 171 3.10 -0.17 4.32
C THR A 171 2.98 -1.36 3.38
N PHE A 172 4.12 -1.91 2.97
CA PHE A 172 4.19 -3.15 2.22
C PHE A 172 4.31 -4.33 3.17
N SER A 173 3.69 -5.46 2.83
CA SER A 173 3.87 -6.70 3.59
C SER A 173 3.83 -7.92 2.68
N THR A 174 4.61 -8.95 3.08
CA THR A 174 4.60 -10.27 2.46
C THR A 174 4.90 -11.36 3.50
N PRO A 175 4.18 -12.49 3.48
CA PRO A 175 4.48 -13.67 4.31
C PRO A 175 5.53 -14.60 3.67
N LEU A 176 6.12 -14.22 2.54
CA LEU A 176 7.01 -15.08 1.76
C LEU A 176 8.47 -14.97 2.25
N GLU A 177 8.75 -15.55 3.41
CA GLU A 177 10.06 -15.51 4.05
C GLU A 177 11.21 -16.01 3.14
N PRO A 178 11.09 -17.11 2.36
CA PRO A 178 12.19 -17.60 1.52
C PRO A 178 12.66 -16.65 0.42
N ILE A 179 11.81 -15.70 0.02
CA ILE A 179 12.12 -14.69 -1.02
C ILE A 179 11.96 -13.26 -0.48
N ALA A 180 12.04 -13.09 0.84
CA ALA A 180 11.80 -11.81 1.50
C ALA A 180 12.67 -10.68 0.93
N ASP A 181 13.95 -10.94 0.67
CA ASP A 181 14.88 -9.93 0.16
C ASP A 181 14.49 -9.47 -1.27
N ALA A 182 14.10 -10.40 -2.14
CA ALA A 182 13.60 -10.05 -3.48
C ALA A 182 12.27 -9.27 -3.41
N MET A 183 11.40 -9.60 -2.45
CA MET A 183 10.17 -8.84 -2.21
C MET A 183 10.47 -7.44 -1.70
N VAL A 184 11.47 -7.27 -0.83
CA VAL A 184 11.92 -5.95 -0.36
C VAL A 184 12.43 -5.11 -1.54
N GLU A 185 13.22 -5.67 -2.46
CA GLU A 185 13.67 -4.97 -3.68
C GLU A 185 12.49 -4.53 -4.56
N LEU A 186 11.48 -5.40 -4.74
CA LEU A 186 10.25 -5.04 -5.44
C LEU A 186 9.50 -3.89 -4.76
N PHE A 187 9.37 -3.92 -3.42
CA PHE A 187 8.72 -2.87 -2.65
C PHE A 187 9.47 -1.55 -2.76
N ASP A 188 10.81 -1.58 -2.71
CA ASP A 188 11.66 -0.42 -2.91
C ASP A 188 11.48 0.18 -4.33
N ALA A 189 11.39 -0.67 -5.35
CA ALA A 189 11.13 -0.24 -6.71
C ALA A 189 9.75 0.42 -6.86
N ILE A 190 8.69 -0.17 -6.28
CA ILE A 190 7.34 0.41 -6.29
C ILE A 190 7.34 1.75 -5.56
N ALA A 191 7.90 1.83 -4.34
CA ALA A 191 7.99 3.06 -3.56
C ALA A 191 8.77 4.15 -4.31
N GLY A 192 9.80 3.78 -5.06
CA GLY A 192 10.58 4.67 -5.91
C GLY A 192 9.78 5.35 -7.03
N THR A 193 8.62 4.82 -7.40
CA THR A 193 7.71 5.41 -8.40
C THR A 193 6.77 6.46 -7.83
N LEU A 194 6.73 6.62 -6.49
CA LEU A 194 5.84 7.57 -5.83
C LEU A 194 6.08 8.99 -6.36
N ARG A 195 5.01 9.67 -6.75
CA ARG A 195 5.02 11.05 -7.20
C ARG A 195 3.81 11.81 -6.67
N TRP A 196 3.96 13.12 -6.46
CA TRP A 196 2.83 14.00 -6.23
C TRP A 196 2.21 14.40 -7.56
N GLN A 197 0.89 14.25 -7.68
CA GLN A 197 0.12 14.67 -8.87
C GLN A 197 -0.50 16.04 -8.60
N ARG A 198 -0.56 16.88 -9.64
CA ARG A 198 -1.40 18.08 -9.60
C ARG A 198 -2.86 17.66 -9.76
N GLN A 199 -3.75 18.39 -9.11
CA GLN A 199 -5.19 18.11 -9.16
C GLN A 199 -5.76 18.23 -10.59
N ASP A 200 -5.07 18.95 -11.48
CA ASP A 200 -5.44 19.11 -12.88
C ASP A 200 -5.15 17.87 -13.75
N ASP A 201 -4.29 16.97 -13.31
CA ASP A 201 -3.93 15.72 -14.01
C ASP A 201 -4.91 14.55 -13.73
N THR A 202 -5.94 14.76 -12.91
CA THR A 202 -6.89 13.70 -12.52
C THR A 202 -7.99 13.45 -13.57
N GLY A 203 -7.94 14.09 -14.74
CA GLY A 203 -8.98 13.98 -15.78
C GLY A 203 -8.98 12.70 -16.61
N ASP A 204 -7.88 11.95 -16.66
CA ASP A 204 -7.72 10.84 -17.62
C ASP A 204 -7.44 9.45 -16.99
N ASP A 205 -7.36 9.34 -15.66
CA ASP A 205 -6.95 8.09 -15.00
C ASP A 205 -8.14 7.16 -14.61
N GLU A 206 -9.37 7.46 -15.07
CA GLU A 206 -10.52 6.54 -14.88
C GLU A 206 -10.54 5.32 -15.83
N THR A 207 -9.60 5.24 -16.78
CA THR A 207 -9.57 4.19 -17.81
C THR A 207 -8.77 2.92 -17.44
N TRP A 208 -8.23 2.82 -16.23
CA TRP A 208 -7.52 1.60 -15.79
C TRP A 208 -8.38 0.59 -15.02
N ALA A 209 -9.69 0.73 -15.14
CA ALA A 209 -10.62 -0.29 -14.63
C ALA A 209 -10.96 -1.27 -15.75
N ASN A 210 -10.29 -2.41 -15.76
CA ASN A 210 -10.81 -3.67 -16.25
C ASN A 210 -11.10 -3.81 -17.76
N ASP A 211 -10.12 -4.30 -18.50
CA ASP A 211 -10.38 -5.33 -19.51
C ASP A 211 -9.82 -6.67 -19.03
#